data_31f176fa00e4f37109dfdb39cff5d082
#
_entry.id   31f176fa00e4f37109dfdb39cff5d082
#
_cell.length_a   1.000
_cell.length_b   1.000
_cell.length_c   1.000
_cell.angle_alpha   90.00
_cell.angle_beta   90.00
_cell.angle_gamma   90.00
#
_symmetry.space_group_name_H-M   'P 1'
#
loop_
_entity.id
_entity.type
_entity.pdbx_description
1 polymer ?
#
loop_
_entity_poly.entity_id
_entity_poly.type
_entity_poly.pdbx_seq_one_letter_code
_entity_poly.pdbx_strand_id
1 'polypeptide(L)'
;MELSFTDKKKIRKSFGKLENIVKIPDLIEVQKKSYDSFLRFNEDNKSGLEKVFKEVFPIEDFAGLATIEYVSYRFEKEKYDVEECKQRGLTYSAPLKATLRLVAYDVNEEEQTKQILSAKEQEVYMGDLPLMTPRGTFVVNGIERVCVNQVHRSAGIFLDHDKGKGHSSGKL
;
A
#
# COMPACT_ATOMS: atom_id res chain seq x y z
N MET A 1 18.26 14.06 50.82
CA MET A 1 18.39 15.51 50.54
C MET A 1 17.22 16.18 51.20
N GLU A 2 17.44 16.76 52.36
CA GLU A 2 16.38 17.43 53.12
C GLU A 2 15.99 18.73 52.42
N LEU A 3 14.69 18.87 52.13
CA LEU A 3 14.12 20.07 51.56
C LEU A 3 13.90 21.10 52.69
N SER A 4 14.84 22.01 52.89
CA SER A 4 14.68 23.12 53.83
C SER A 4 13.79 24.18 53.18
N PHE A 5 12.61 24.39 53.73
CA PHE A 5 11.68 25.48 53.33
C PHE A 5 12.00 26.85 53.91
N THR A 6 13.07 26.95 54.74
CA THR A 6 13.45 28.18 55.43
C THR A 6 14.32 29.13 54.63
N ASP A 7 14.98 28.63 53.59
CA ASP A 7 15.74 29.46 52.66
C ASP A 7 14.85 29.99 51.55
N LYS A 8 14.75 31.30 51.39
CA LYS A 8 14.03 31.97 50.30
C LYS A 8 14.58 31.70 48.89
N LYS A 9 15.42 30.72 48.72
CA LYS A 9 15.97 30.31 47.43
C LYS A 9 14.95 29.43 46.72
N LYS A 10 14.57 29.81 45.50
CA LYS A 10 13.74 28.98 44.63
C LYS A 10 14.47 27.67 44.33
N ILE A 11 13.93 26.56 44.80
CA ILE A 11 14.43 25.22 44.48
C ILE A 11 13.98 24.91 43.07
N ARG A 12 14.95 24.85 42.15
CA ARG A 12 14.68 24.44 40.75
C ARG A 12 14.84 22.93 40.64
N LYS A 13 13.77 22.25 40.27
CA LYS A 13 13.76 20.83 39.99
C LYS A 13 14.18 20.60 38.54
N SER A 14 15.21 19.78 38.32
CA SER A 14 15.61 19.41 36.97
C SER A 14 14.86 18.16 36.55
N PHE A 15 14.15 18.24 35.44
CA PHE A 15 13.43 17.09 34.83
C PHE A 15 14.23 16.42 33.72
N GLY A 16 15.44 16.91 33.41
CA GLY A 16 16.27 16.39 32.33
C GLY A 16 16.86 14.98 32.57
N LYS A 17 16.76 14.46 33.79
CA LYS A 17 17.24 13.10 34.17
C LYS A 17 16.10 12.14 34.49
N LEU A 18 14.86 12.53 34.24
CA LEU A 18 13.73 11.59 34.40
C LEU A 18 13.73 10.61 33.24
N GLU A 19 13.67 9.33 33.57
CA GLU A 19 13.49 8.29 32.56
C GLU A 19 12.15 8.45 31.86
N ASN A 20 12.14 8.20 30.55
CA ASN A 20 10.90 8.21 29.79
C ASN A 20 9.99 7.06 30.25
N ILE A 21 8.86 7.39 30.85
CA ILE A 21 7.88 6.41 31.31
C ILE A 21 7.21 5.72 30.12
N VAL A 22 7.02 6.45 29.03
CA VAL A 22 6.39 5.95 27.79
C VAL A 22 7.28 6.31 26.62
N LYS A 23 7.51 5.38 25.70
CA LYS A 23 8.19 5.66 24.43
C LYS A 23 7.33 6.61 23.60
N ILE A 24 7.98 7.60 23.00
CA ILE A 24 7.30 8.49 22.04
C ILE A 24 6.86 7.63 20.86
N PRO A 25 5.56 7.65 20.49
CA PRO A 25 5.07 6.89 19.33
C PRO A 25 5.69 7.43 18.03
N ASP A 26 5.93 6.55 17.08
CA ASP A 26 6.33 6.96 15.73
C ASP A 26 5.12 7.57 15.01
N LEU A 27 5.13 8.89 14.82
CA LEU A 27 4.01 9.64 14.23
C LEU A 27 3.75 9.30 12.76
N ILE A 28 4.72 8.71 12.08
CA ILE A 28 4.62 8.29 10.66
C ILE A 28 4.46 6.77 10.51
N GLU A 29 4.23 6.06 11.61
CA GLU A 29 4.09 4.60 11.60
C GLU A 29 2.92 4.14 10.73
N VAL A 30 1.81 4.90 10.73
CA VAL A 30 0.61 4.57 9.95
C VAL A 30 0.93 4.54 8.46
N GLN A 31 1.62 5.57 7.94
CA GLN A 31 2.00 5.65 6.53
C GLN A 31 2.97 4.54 6.16
N LYS A 32 4.00 4.32 6.98
CA LYS A 32 5.00 3.26 6.75
C LYS A 32 4.37 1.88 6.76
N LYS A 33 3.60 1.54 7.79
CA LYS A 33 2.93 0.24 7.89
C LYS A 33 1.94 -0.01 6.76
N SER A 34 1.19 1.02 6.35
CA SER A 34 0.26 0.92 5.24
C SER A 34 0.98 0.62 3.93
N TYR A 35 2.09 1.30 3.66
CA TYR A 35 2.89 1.08 2.47
C TYR A 35 3.60 -0.26 2.49
N ASP A 36 4.19 -0.64 3.63
CA ASP A 36 4.78 -1.96 3.82
C ASP A 36 3.76 -3.08 3.63
N SER A 37 2.55 -2.91 4.16
CA SER A 37 1.46 -3.88 3.97
C SER A 37 1.03 -3.97 2.51
N PHE A 38 1.07 -2.87 1.76
CA PHE A 38 0.79 -2.86 0.33
C PHE A 38 1.85 -3.63 -0.47
N LEU A 39 3.14 -3.47 -0.12
CA LEU A 39 4.25 -4.11 -0.82
C LEU A 39 4.52 -5.55 -0.39
N ARG A 40 4.08 -5.96 0.80
CA ARG A 40 4.43 -7.28 1.35
C ARG A 40 3.72 -8.41 0.61
N PHE A 41 4.50 -9.46 0.35
CA PHE A 41 4.02 -10.80 0.08
C PHE A 41 3.46 -11.38 1.39
N ASN A 42 2.20 -11.16 1.69
CA ASN A 42 1.59 -11.75 2.86
C ASN A 42 1.07 -13.14 2.51
N GLU A 43 1.52 -14.15 3.24
CA GLU A 43 1.03 -15.52 3.16
C GLU A 43 -0.50 -15.61 3.36
N ASP A 44 -1.08 -14.65 4.10
CA ASP A 44 -2.53 -14.58 4.34
C ASP A 44 -3.37 -14.00 3.19
N ASN A 45 -2.76 -13.56 2.08
CA ASN A 45 -3.43 -13.09 0.85
C ASN A 45 -4.58 -12.06 1.04
N LYS A 46 -4.64 -11.36 2.18
CA LYS A 46 -5.79 -10.53 2.53
C LYS A 46 -5.66 -9.07 2.13
N SER A 47 -4.46 -8.61 1.77
CA SER A 47 -4.24 -7.19 1.43
C SER A 47 -2.99 -7.02 0.57
N GLY A 48 -2.91 -5.88 -0.14
CA GLY A 48 -1.74 -5.47 -0.89
C GLY A 48 -1.79 -5.79 -2.38
N LEU A 49 -0.66 -5.55 -3.03
CA LEU A 49 -0.53 -5.66 -4.48
C LEU A 49 -0.76 -7.09 -4.99
N GLU A 50 -0.31 -8.09 -4.23
CA GLU A 50 -0.48 -9.49 -4.58
C GLU A 50 -1.96 -9.91 -4.63
N LYS A 51 -2.79 -9.38 -3.72
CA LYS A 51 -4.22 -9.62 -3.74
C LYS A 51 -4.85 -9.11 -5.04
N VAL A 52 -4.44 -7.92 -5.49
CA VAL A 52 -4.94 -7.34 -6.74
C VAL A 52 -4.58 -8.22 -7.93
N PHE A 53 -3.33 -8.71 -8.00
CA PHE A 53 -2.96 -9.65 -9.06
C PHE A 53 -3.79 -10.94 -9.01
N LYS A 54 -3.99 -11.52 -7.84
CA LYS A 54 -4.79 -12.75 -7.68
C LYS A 54 -6.28 -12.56 -7.96
N GLU A 55 -6.79 -11.34 -7.83
CA GLU A 55 -8.18 -11.03 -8.19
C GLU A 55 -8.36 -10.83 -9.71
N VAL A 56 -7.33 -10.31 -10.40
CA VAL A 56 -7.36 -10.07 -11.84
C VAL A 56 -7.06 -11.35 -12.62
N PHE A 57 -6.10 -12.14 -12.16
CA PHE A 57 -5.69 -13.39 -12.79
C PHE A 57 -6.39 -14.59 -12.12
N PRO A 58 -6.68 -15.66 -12.84
CA PRO A 58 -6.34 -15.93 -14.25
C PRO A 58 -7.21 -15.16 -15.25
N ILE A 59 -6.63 -14.83 -16.40
CA ILE A 59 -7.35 -14.27 -17.54
C ILE A 59 -7.51 -15.38 -18.58
N GLU A 60 -8.73 -15.72 -18.88
CA GLU A 60 -9.06 -16.77 -19.85
C GLU A 60 -9.41 -16.17 -21.21
N ASP A 61 -8.99 -16.85 -22.27
CA ASP A 61 -9.42 -16.54 -23.62
C ASP A 61 -10.92 -16.86 -23.81
N PHE A 62 -11.59 -16.11 -24.68
CA PHE A 62 -13.01 -16.32 -24.99
C PHE A 62 -13.31 -17.73 -25.51
N ALA A 63 -12.39 -18.34 -26.28
CA ALA A 63 -12.50 -19.69 -26.76
C ALA A 63 -12.10 -20.77 -25.73
N GLY A 64 -11.55 -20.36 -24.57
CA GLY A 64 -11.06 -21.27 -23.54
C GLY A 64 -9.83 -22.07 -23.93
N LEU A 65 -9.13 -21.67 -25.00
CA LEU A 65 -7.93 -22.34 -25.52
C LEU A 65 -6.63 -21.88 -24.86
N ALA A 66 -6.65 -20.73 -24.20
CA ALA A 66 -5.49 -20.18 -23.52
C ALA A 66 -5.87 -19.49 -22.21
N THR A 67 -5.00 -19.60 -21.23
CA THR A 67 -5.14 -18.93 -19.93
C THR A 67 -3.84 -18.28 -19.53
N ILE A 68 -3.89 -17.03 -19.05
CA ILE A 68 -2.76 -16.35 -18.47
C ILE A 68 -2.90 -16.39 -16.95
N GLU A 69 -1.93 -17.02 -16.31
CA GLU A 69 -1.87 -17.16 -14.84
C GLU A 69 -0.82 -16.23 -14.27
N TYR A 70 -1.09 -15.72 -13.08
CA TYR A 70 -0.12 -14.98 -12.27
C TYR A 70 0.72 -15.97 -11.44
N VAL A 71 2.04 -15.83 -11.48
CA VAL A 71 2.97 -16.66 -10.70
C VAL A 71 3.54 -15.86 -9.53
N SER A 72 4.18 -14.73 -9.81
CA SER A 72 4.83 -13.88 -8.80
C SER A 72 5.10 -12.49 -9.34
N TYR A 73 5.43 -11.55 -8.46
CA TYR A 73 5.98 -10.27 -8.87
C TYR A 73 7.27 -9.98 -8.11
N ARG A 74 8.07 -9.07 -8.64
CA ARG A 74 9.28 -8.56 -8.00
C ARG A 74 9.52 -7.11 -8.38
N PHE A 75 10.22 -6.41 -7.50
CA PHE A 75 10.77 -5.11 -7.80
C PHE A 75 12.22 -5.25 -8.25
N GLU A 76 12.59 -4.52 -9.27
CA GLU A 76 13.99 -4.33 -9.60
C GLU A 76 14.60 -3.25 -8.72
N LYS A 77 15.92 -3.18 -8.71
CA LYS A 77 16.63 -2.13 -7.99
C LYS A 77 16.29 -0.77 -8.61
N GLU A 78 16.12 0.21 -7.74
CA GLU A 78 15.96 1.60 -8.14
C GLU A 78 17.14 2.07 -9.00
N LYS A 79 16.83 2.85 -10.04
CA LYS A 79 17.83 3.34 -10.99
C LYS A 79 18.63 4.51 -10.44
N TYR A 80 18.00 5.35 -9.63
CA TYR A 80 18.56 6.56 -9.07
C TYR A 80 18.27 6.63 -7.57
N ASP A 81 19.19 7.20 -6.81
CA ASP A 81 19.00 7.48 -5.39
C ASP A 81 18.05 8.67 -5.16
N VAL A 82 17.55 8.81 -3.93
CA VAL A 82 16.60 9.85 -3.53
C VAL A 82 17.13 11.27 -3.82
N GLU A 83 18.40 11.51 -3.49
CA GLU A 83 19.01 12.84 -3.70
C GLU A 83 19.22 13.14 -5.19
N GLU A 84 19.59 12.15 -5.97
CA GLU A 84 19.74 12.27 -7.42
C GLU A 84 18.38 12.53 -8.09
N CYS A 85 17.32 11.86 -7.64
CA CYS A 85 15.96 12.12 -8.13
C CYS A 85 15.50 13.56 -7.85
N LYS A 86 15.84 14.11 -6.67
CA LYS A 86 15.53 15.52 -6.34
C LYS A 86 16.28 16.51 -7.24
N GLN A 87 17.57 16.28 -7.45
CA GLN A 87 18.40 17.16 -8.28
C GLN A 87 18.00 17.15 -9.75
N ARG A 88 17.65 15.97 -10.26
CA ARG A 88 17.29 15.79 -11.67
C ARG A 88 15.80 16.01 -11.98
N GLY A 89 14.97 16.24 -10.97
CA GLY A 89 13.54 16.37 -11.16
C GLY A 89 12.85 15.06 -11.53
N LEU A 90 13.38 13.92 -11.08
CA LEU A 90 12.85 12.58 -11.37
C LEU A 90 11.98 12.05 -10.22
N THR A 91 11.23 10.98 -10.50
CA THR A 91 10.48 10.25 -9.49
C THR A 91 11.33 9.10 -8.95
N TYR A 92 11.41 8.98 -7.61
CA TYR A 92 12.05 7.86 -6.96
C TYR A 92 11.13 6.64 -7.03
N SER A 93 11.45 5.70 -7.90
CA SER A 93 10.62 4.54 -8.21
C SER A 93 11.47 3.30 -8.50
N ALA A 94 10.85 2.14 -8.36
CA ALA A 94 11.41 0.87 -8.79
C ALA A 94 10.53 0.22 -9.86
N PRO A 95 11.14 -0.39 -10.89
CA PRO A 95 10.41 -1.15 -11.89
C PRO A 95 9.73 -2.37 -11.27
N LEU A 96 8.43 -2.51 -11.50
CA LEU A 96 7.64 -3.68 -11.13
C LEU A 96 7.59 -4.65 -12.30
N LYS A 97 8.01 -5.87 -12.07
CA LYS A 97 7.91 -6.98 -13.02
C LYS A 97 7.04 -8.09 -12.44
N ALA A 98 6.13 -8.60 -13.25
CA ALA A 98 5.32 -9.75 -12.93
C ALA A 98 5.73 -10.95 -13.79
N THR A 99 5.86 -12.10 -13.17
CA THR A 99 6.04 -13.37 -13.86
C THR A 99 4.67 -13.94 -14.16
N LEU A 100 4.35 -14.03 -15.42
CA LEU A 100 3.10 -14.57 -15.91
C LEU A 100 3.36 -15.89 -16.64
N ARG A 101 2.41 -16.82 -16.52
CA ARG A 101 2.42 -18.11 -17.19
C ARG A 101 1.28 -18.16 -18.19
N LEU A 102 1.62 -18.34 -19.46
CA LEU A 102 0.65 -18.63 -20.52
C LEU A 102 0.50 -20.16 -20.64
N VAL A 103 -0.71 -20.66 -20.42
CA VAL A 103 -1.07 -22.06 -20.61
C VAL A 103 -1.98 -22.15 -21.83
N ALA A 104 -1.57 -22.91 -22.82
CA ALA A 104 -2.41 -23.23 -23.97
C ALA A 104 -2.98 -24.65 -23.82
N TYR A 105 -4.27 -24.80 -24.13
CA TYR A 105 -5.01 -26.05 -24.02
C TYR A 105 -5.40 -26.56 -25.40
N ASP A 106 -5.36 -27.87 -25.54
CA ASP A 106 -6.04 -28.59 -26.62
C ASP A 106 -7.39 -29.09 -26.07
N VAL A 107 -8.46 -28.72 -26.75
CA VAL A 107 -9.83 -29.05 -26.33
C VAL A 107 -10.38 -30.11 -27.28
N ASN A 108 -10.52 -31.31 -26.78
CA ASN A 108 -11.29 -32.35 -27.50
C ASN A 108 -12.80 -32.11 -27.28
N GLU A 109 -13.47 -31.68 -28.34
CA GLU A 109 -14.90 -31.39 -28.30
C GLU A 109 -15.77 -32.64 -27.98
N GLU A 110 -15.28 -33.84 -28.34
CA GLU A 110 -16.00 -35.08 -28.12
C GLU A 110 -15.99 -35.56 -26.66
N GLU A 111 -14.86 -35.31 -25.94
CA GLU A 111 -14.67 -35.79 -24.56
C GLU A 111 -14.78 -34.70 -23.50
N GLN A 112 -14.94 -33.43 -23.88
CA GLN A 112 -14.90 -32.26 -23.00
C GLN A 112 -13.63 -32.21 -22.09
N THR A 113 -12.54 -32.83 -22.53
CA THR A 113 -11.29 -32.86 -21.79
C THR A 113 -10.35 -31.78 -22.30
N LYS A 114 -9.82 -30.98 -21.38
CA LYS A 114 -8.76 -29.98 -21.66
C LYS A 114 -7.41 -30.61 -21.37
N GLN A 115 -6.53 -30.70 -22.36
CA GLN A 115 -5.16 -31.14 -22.18
C GLN A 115 -4.20 -29.95 -22.36
N ILE A 116 -3.19 -29.85 -21.49
CA ILE A 116 -2.20 -28.78 -21.60
C ILE A 116 -1.30 -29.08 -22.80
N LEU A 117 -1.39 -28.23 -23.82
CA LEU A 117 -0.54 -28.30 -24.99
C LEU A 117 0.85 -27.72 -24.73
N SER A 118 0.92 -26.56 -24.12
CA SER A 118 2.17 -25.89 -23.74
C SER A 118 1.97 -24.93 -22.58
N ALA A 119 3.02 -24.76 -21.78
CA ALA A 119 3.09 -23.74 -20.74
C ALA A 119 4.37 -22.95 -20.92
N LYS A 120 4.27 -21.62 -20.97
CA LYS A 120 5.42 -20.71 -21.10
C LYS A 120 5.37 -19.63 -20.05
N GLU A 121 6.43 -19.47 -19.29
CA GLU A 121 6.59 -18.38 -18.32
C GLU A 121 7.43 -17.25 -18.91
N GLN A 122 7.02 -16.02 -18.60
CA GLN A 122 7.76 -14.83 -19.01
C GLN A 122 7.59 -13.72 -17.97
N GLU A 123 8.67 -12.99 -17.72
CA GLU A 123 8.62 -11.74 -16.97
C GLU A 123 8.12 -10.61 -17.85
N VAL A 124 7.11 -9.89 -17.36
CA VAL A 124 6.50 -8.75 -18.02
C VAL A 124 6.71 -7.51 -17.16
N TYR A 125 7.18 -6.43 -17.76
CA TYR A 125 7.25 -5.12 -17.12
C TYR A 125 5.85 -4.54 -17.01
N MET A 126 5.45 -4.21 -15.77
CA MET A 126 4.12 -3.68 -15.47
C MET A 126 4.10 -2.15 -15.33
N GLY A 127 5.23 -1.57 -14.95
CA GLY A 127 5.36 -0.14 -14.72
C GLY A 127 6.34 0.18 -13.62
N ASP A 128 6.52 1.47 -13.34
CA ASP A 128 7.35 1.96 -12.24
C ASP A 128 6.48 2.32 -11.05
N LEU A 129 6.80 1.75 -9.89
CA LEU A 129 6.11 2.04 -8.64
C LEU A 129 6.93 3.02 -7.81
N PRO A 130 6.36 4.19 -7.42
CA PRO A 130 7.04 5.12 -6.52
C PRO A 130 7.37 4.47 -5.19
N LEU A 131 8.61 4.63 -4.72
CA LEU A 131 9.07 4.09 -3.45
C LEU A 131 8.97 5.12 -2.33
N MET A 132 8.62 4.64 -1.15
CA MET A 132 8.62 5.46 0.06
C MET A 132 10.02 5.58 0.63
N THR A 133 10.43 6.79 0.98
CA THR A 133 11.69 7.04 1.66
C THR A 133 11.62 6.61 3.14
N PRO A 134 12.76 6.45 3.83
CA PRO A 134 12.77 6.15 5.26
C PRO A 134 12.04 7.19 6.13
N ARG A 135 11.85 8.41 5.61
CA ARG A 135 11.09 9.49 6.26
C ARG A 135 9.57 9.39 6.07
N GLY A 136 9.09 8.38 5.32
CA GLY A 136 7.68 8.23 5.01
C GLY A 136 7.17 9.19 3.91
N THR A 137 8.06 9.67 3.06
CA THR A 137 7.77 10.59 1.96
C THR A 137 7.95 9.90 0.61
N PHE A 138 7.37 10.48 -0.44
CA PHE A 138 7.60 10.09 -1.83
C PHE A 138 8.26 11.24 -2.58
N VAL A 139 9.19 10.94 -3.46
CA VAL A 139 9.79 11.94 -4.35
C VAL A 139 9.16 11.77 -5.73
N VAL A 140 8.37 12.75 -6.14
CA VAL A 140 7.66 12.76 -7.42
C VAL A 140 8.10 13.99 -8.20
N ASN A 141 8.69 13.77 -9.37
CA ASN A 141 9.25 14.85 -10.22
C ASN A 141 10.21 15.76 -9.43
N GLY A 142 11.05 15.18 -8.60
CA GLY A 142 12.02 15.90 -7.78
C GLY A 142 11.46 16.57 -6.52
N ILE A 143 10.15 16.57 -6.34
CA ILE A 143 9.49 17.20 -5.19
C ILE A 143 9.13 16.13 -4.16
N GLU A 144 9.56 16.34 -2.92
CA GLU A 144 9.21 15.48 -1.80
C GLU A 144 7.76 15.73 -1.36
N ARG A 145 6.96 14.67 -1.32
CA ARG A 145 5.51 14.72 -1.00
C ARG A 145 5.18 13.71 0.07
N VAL A 146 4.16 14.01 0.86
CA VAL A 146 3.63 13.15 1.91
C VAL A 146 2.17 12.82 1.63
N CYS A 147 1.79 11.55 1.79
CA CYS A 147 0.38 11.16 1.80
C CYS A 147 -0.20 11.44 3.19
N VAL A 148 -1.20 12.32 3.25
CA VAL A 148 -1.91 12.64 4.48
C VAL A 148 -3.17 11.80 4.55
N ASN A 149 -3.31 11.01 5.62
CA ASN A 149 -4.50 10.20 5.85
C ASN A 149 -5.69 11.11 6.14
N GLN A 150 -6.80 10.85 5.45
CA GLN A 150 -8.05 11.56 5.66
C GLN A 150 -9.12 10.60 6.20
N VAL A 151 -9.84 11.04 7.21
CA VAL A 151 -10.99 10.30 7.75
C VAL A 151 -12.22 10.65 6.92
N HIS A 152 -12.86 9.63 6.40
CA HIS A 152 -14.12 9.76 5.68
C HIS A 152 -15.14 8.75 6.18
N ARG A 153 -16.39 8.98 5.85
CA ARG A 153 -17.45 8.03 6.16
C ARG A 153 -17.23 6.72 5.43
N SER A 154 -17.38 5.58 6.11
CA SER A 154 -17.28 4.28 5.46
C SER A 154 -18.38 4.11 4.40
N ALA A 155 -18.10 3.36 3.34
CA ALA A 155 -19.12 3.00 2.36
C ALA A 155 -20.26 2.22 3.04
N GLY A 156 -21.50 2.56 2.72
CA GLY A 156 -22.68 1.95 3.32
C GLY A 156 -23.94 2.72 3.02
N ILE A 157 -25.06 2.25 3.59
CA ILE A 157 -26.37 2.92 3.49
C ILE A 157 -26.51 3.81 4.72
N PHE A 158 -26.72 5.10 4.49
CA PHE A 158 -26.96 6.07 5.54
C PHE A 158 -28.39 6.57 5.45
N LEU A 159 -29.14 6.41 6.54
CA LEU A 159 -30.49 6.91 6.66
C LEU A 159 -30.44 8.24 7.40
N ASP A 160 -31.01 9.28 6.79
CA ASP A 160 -31.13 10.59 7.39
C ASP A 160 -32.59 11.05 7.37
N HIS A 161 -33.00 11.81 8.36
CA HIS A 161 -34.34 12.32 8.48
C HIS A 161 -34.35 13.82 8.22
N ASP A 162 -34.99 14.20 7.14
CA ASP A 162 -35.24 15.59 6.85
C ASP A 162 -36.44 16.07 7.68
N LYS A 163 -36.17 16.86 8.75
CA LYS A 163 -37.21 17.38 9.65
C LYS A 163 -38.13 18.42 9.00
N GLY A 164 -38.30 18.41 7.72
CA GLY A 164 -39.41 19.10 7.03
C GLY A 164 -39.31 20.60 6.89
N LYS A 165 -38.11 21.17 6.99
CA LYS A 165 -37.96 22.61 6.70
C LYS A 165 -38.03 22.95 5.20
N GLY A 166 -38.16 21.99 4.31
CA GLY A 166 -38.25 22.18 2.86
C GLY A 166 -39.36 21.38 2.16
N HIS A 167 -40.00 20.40 2.82
CA HIS A 167 -41.09 19.61 2.23
C HIS A 167 -42.24 19.42 3.21
N SER A 168 -43.49 19.62 2.74
CA SER A 168 -44.72 19.42 3.52
C SER A 168 -45.00 17.96 3.91
N SER A 169 -44.25 17.01 3.41
CA SER A 169 -44.25 15.60 3.81
C SER A 169 -42.83 15.24 4.17
N GLY A 170 -42.54 15.02 5.44
CA GLY A 170 -41.25 14.48 5.86
C GLY A 170 -40.95 13.19 5.10
N LYS A 171 -39.91 13.20 4.25
CA LYS A 171 -39.42 11.99 3.62
C LYS A 171 -38.43 11.35 4.57
N LEU A 172 -38.71 10.12 4.93
CA LEU A 172 -37.75 9.20 5.56
C LEU A 172 -36.71 8.77 4.54
#